data_8bd54d5ffda968adb96f58bf6289e899
#
_entry.id   8bd54d5ffda968adb96f58bf6289e899
#
_cell.length_a   1.000
_cell.length_b   1.000
_cell.length_c   1.000
_cell.angle_alpha   90.00
_cell.angle_beta   90.00
_cell.angle_gamma   90.00
#
_symmetry.space_group_name_H-M   'P 1'
#
loop_
_entity.id
_entity.type
_entity.pdbx_description
1 polymer ?
#
loop_
_entity_poly.entity_id
_entity_poly.type
_entity_poly.pdbx_seq_one_letter_code
_entity_poly.pdbx_strand_id
1 'polypeptide(L)'
;EAEEIGFVCPVYCFIPPAIVQDFIARSSFKADYFFTVGTYGAHSTIFPEFVDDLAKKHGFQMNYISTIQMVDTYLPYFDMERELADPKLQRIPERVATVLASINNRENYIQEVTEQDRMICDGYYHMSGRDRQRPTVTRSEKIVFATDDCIGCGVCTLVCPHGSWKVIDGHSVANGECENCLACVHNCPKKAISIIPTPPEPEEANRNARYRNPNVSLAELTRPNSQK
;
A
#
# COMPACT_ATOMS: atom_id res chain seq x y z
N GLU A 1 -5.83 -24.10 -3.97
CA GLU A 1 -5.75 -24.96 -2.78
C GLU A 1 -4.30 -25.03 -2.31
N ALA A 2 -4.05 -24.83 -1.02
CA ALA A 2 -2.73 -24.88 -0.40
C ALA A 2 -2.88 -25.26 1.09
N GLU A 3 -1.78 -25.63 1.76
CA GLU A 3 -1.79 -25.82 3.22
C GLU A 3 -1.96 -24.48 3.94
N GLU A 4 -1.32 -23.44 3.41
CA GLU A 4 -1.36 -22.08 3.96
C GLU A 4 -1.56 -21.05 2.86
N ILE A 5 -2.38 -20.04 3.14
CA ILE A 5 -2.57 -18.89 2.25
C ILE A 5 -2.38 -17.61 3.07
N GLY A 6 -1.45 -16.77 2.64
CA GLY A 6 -1.17 -15.50 3.25
C GLY A 6 -1.40 -14.31 2.33
N PHE A 7 -1.97 -13.25 2.88
CA PHE A 7 -2.09 -11.96 2.23
C PHE A 7 -1.18 -10.95 2.93
N VAL A 8 -0.21 -10.41 2.20
CA VAL A 8 0.64 -9.33 2.72
C VAL A 8 0.40 -8.10 1.86
N CYS A 9 -0.12 -7.04 2.47
CA CYS A 9 -0.47 -5.84 1.74
C CYS A 9 -0.27 -4.57 2.58
N PRO A 10 -0.12 -3.40 1.94
CA PRO A 10 -0.13 -2.15 2.68
C PRO A 10 -1.53 -1.83 3.22
N VAL A 11 -1.56 -1.03 4.26
CA VAL A 11 -2.78 -0.44 4.82
C VAL A 11 -2.95 0.96 4.22
N TYR A 12 -3.97 1.17 3.42
CA TYR A 12 -4.28 2.46 2.82
C TYR A 12 -5.59 3.00 3.38
N CYS A 13 -5.53 4.16 4.04
CA CYS A 13 -6.69 4.73 4.71
C CYS A 13 -7.41 3.69 5.60
N PHE A 14 -6.63 2.93 6.37
CA PHE A 14 -7.04 1.95 7.39
C PHE A 14 -7.61 0.62 6.89
N ILE A 15 -7.60 0.37 5.59
CA ILE A 15 -8.09 -0.88 4.97
C ILE A 15 -7.11 -1.40 3.90
N PRO A 16 -7.27 -2.64 3.41
CA PRO A 16 -6.50 -3.13 2.26
C PRO A 16 -6.76 -2.29 1.01
N PRO A 17 -5.76 -2.11 0.12
CA PRO A 17 -5.98 -1.49 -1.19
C PRO A 17 -7.13 -2.14 -1.95
N ALA A 18 -7.86 -1.36 -2.76
CA ALA A 18 -9.02 -1.88 -3.48
C ALA A 18 -8.65 -3.02 -4.43
N ILE A 19 -7.46 -2.99 -5.03
CA ILE A 19 -6.99 -4.09 -5.89
C ILE A 19 -6.83 -5.42 -5.12
N VAL A 20 -6.48 -5.38 -3.82
CA VAL A 20 -6.42 -6.57 -2.95
C VAL A 20 -7.82 -7.05 -2.63
N GLN A 21 -8.75 -6.15 -2.31
CA GLN A 21 -10.14 -6.48 -2.06
C GLN A 21 -10.79 -7.12 -3.30
N ASP A 22 -10.57 -6.55 -4.49
CA ASP A 22 -11.07 -7.07 -5.77
C ASP A 22 -10.46 -8.44 -6.10
N PHE A 23 -9.18 -8.67 -5.78
CA PHE A 23 -8.55 -9.97 -5.91
C PHE A 23 -9.21 -11.01 -5.01
N ILE A 24 -9.46 -10.69 -3.75
CA ILE A 24 -10.15 -11.59 -2.82
C ILE A 24 -11.57 -11.87 -3.30
N ALA A 25 -12.30 -10.85 -3.74
CA ALA A 25 -13.69 -10.97 -4.17
C ALA A 25 -13.91 -11.86 -5.41
N ARG A 26 -12.94 -11.88 -6.34
CA ARG A 26 -13.02 -12.69 -7.58
C ARG A 26 -12.36 -14.06 -7.49
N SER A 27 -11.78 -14.40 -6.34
CA SER A 27 -11.03 -15.64 -6.15
C SER A 27 -11.76 -16.60 -5.20
N SER A 28 -11.45 -17.90 -5.31
CA SER A 28 -11.85 -18.91 -4.34
C SER A 28 -10.63 -19.49 -3.68
N PHE A 29 -10.64 -19.54 -2.36
CA PHE A 29 -9.51 -20.00 -1.57
C PHE A 29 -9.89 -21.24 -0.76
N LYS A 30 -8.95 -22.17 -0.64
CA LYS A 30 -9.06 -23.33 0.25
C LYS A 30 -7.70 -23.60 0.86
N ALA A 31 -7.60 -23.46 2.17
CA ALA A 31 -6.40 -23.75 2.95
C ALA A 31 -6.78 -24.17 4.37
N ASP A 32 -5.83 -24.79 5.07
CA ASP A 32 -5.98 -25.15 6.48
C ASP A 32 -5.62 -23.97 7.41
N TYR A 33 -4.84 -23.00 6.90
CA TYR A 33 -4.41 -21.84 7.66
C TYR A 33 -4.38 -20.59 6.78
N PHE A 34 -5.08 -19.54 7.23
CA PHE A 34 -5.10 -18.24 6.55
C PHE A 34 -4.49 -17.17 7.44
N PHE A 35 -3.58 -16.37 6.88
CA PHE A 35 -3.03 -15.24 7.59
C PHE A 35 -3.02 -13.97 6.76
N THR A 36 -3.05 -12.82 7.43
CA THR A 36 -2.84 -11.51 6.81
C THR A 36 -1.88 -10.67 7.62
N VAL A 37 -0.94 -10.01 6.94
CA VAL A 37 -0.05 -9.03 7.54
C VAL A 37 -0.22 -7.70 6.81
N GLY A 38 -0.75 -6.69 7.53
CA GLY A 38 -0.84 -5.32 7.05
C GLY A 38 0.43 -4.52 7.34
N THR A 39 1.00 -3.83 6.34
CA THR A 39 2.09 -2.88 6.59
C THR A 39 1.56 -1.45 6.56
N TYR A 40 1.87 -0.64 7.59
CA TYR A 40 1.34 0.73 7.70
C TYR A 40 2.42 1.72 8.16
N GLY A 41 2.23 2.99 7.85
CA GLY A 41 3.10 4.09 8.31
C GLY A 41 2.62 4.70 9.62
N ALA A 42 1.53 5.44 9.59
CA ALA A 42 1.01 6.16 10.76
C ALA A 42 0.04 5.32 11.60
N HIS A 43 -1.04 4.82 11.00
CA HIS A 43 -2.11 4.11 11.72
C HIS A 43 -2.66 2.94 10.91
N SER A 44 -2.93 1.81 11.56
CA SER A 44 -3.63 0.65 10.97
C SER A 44 -5.11 0.59 11.34
N THR A 45 -5.50 1.18 12.46
CA THR A 45 -6.84 1.28 13.04
C THR A 45 -7.72 0.04 12.82
N ILE A 46 -8.75 0.13 11.97
CA ILE A 46 -9.76 -0.94 11.75
C ILE A 46 -9.30 -2.04 10.77
N PHE A 47 -8.05 -2.00 10.28
CA PHE A 47 -7.57 -2.97 9.28
C PHE A 47 -7.81 -4.43 9.68
N PRO A 48 -7.54 -4.88 10.94
CA PRO A 48 -7.77 -6.26 11.33
C PRO A 48 -9.24 -6.67 11.23
N GLU A 49 -10.17 -5.85 11.70
CA GLU A 49 -11.61 -6.10 11.62
C GLU A 49 -12.09 -6.14 10.17
N PHE A 50 -11.65 -5.16 9.36
CA PHE A 50 -12.03 -5.09 7.96
C PHE A 50 -11.60 -6.35 7.18
N VAL A 51 -10.38 -6.84 7.42
CA VAL A 51 -9.85 -8.05 6.77
C VAL A 51 -10.61 -9.30 7.21
N ASP A 52 -10.91 -9.42 8.50
CA ASP A 52 -11.65 -10.55 9.04
C ASP A 52 -13.08 -10.61 8.46
N ASP A 53 -13.76 -9.47 8.40
CA ASP A 53 -15.08 -9.36 7.77
C ASP A 53 -15.04 -9.62 6.26
N LEU A 54 -14.01 -9.13 5.56
CA LEU A 54 -13.82 -9.41 4.14
C LEU A 54 -13.65 -10.91 3.87
N ALA A 55 -12.84 -11.61 4.68
CA ALA A 55 -12.63 -13.05 4.57
C ALA A 55 -13.94 -13.82 4.79
N LYS A 56 -14.68 -13.52 5.85
CA LYS A 56 -15.98 -14.13 6.16
C LYS A 56 -16.98 -13.92 5.03
N LYS A 57 -17.06 -12.71 4.49
CA LYS A 57 -17.93 -12.37 3.36
C LYS A 57 -17.63 -13.23 2.12
N HIS A 58 -16.38 -13.62 1.92
CA HIS A 58 -15.93 -14.43 0.78
C HIS A 58 -15.73 -15.92 1.10
N GLY A 59 -16.27 -16.39 2.25
CA GLY A 59 -16.44 -17.81 2.56
C GLY A 59 -15.20 -18.49 3.13
N PHE A 60 -14.24 -17.75 3.69
CA PHE A 60 -13.11 -18.30 4.44
C PHE A 60 -12.88 -17.56 5.75
N GLN A 61 -12.08 -18.12 6.64
CA GLN A 61 -11.84 -17.56 7.97
C GLN A 61 -10.36 -17.34 8.19
N MET A 62 -10.00 -16.15 8.69
CA MET A 62 -8.62 -15.85 9.08
C MET A 62 -8.27 -16.57 10.39
N ASN A 63 -7.07 -17.15 10.42
CA ASN A 63 -6.47 -17.65 11.65
C ASN A 63 -5.58 -16.58 12.30
N TYR A 64 -4.87 -15.79 11.48
CA TYR A 64 -3.94 -14.81 11.97
C TYR A 64 -4.08 -13.49 11.22
N ILE A 65 -4.24 -12.40 11.96
CA ILE A 65 -4.18 -11.03 11.41
C ILE A 65 -3.31 -10.17 12.31
N SER A 66 -2.29 -9.56 11.74
CA SER A 66 -1.40 -8.64 12.43
C SER A 66 -0.98 -7.49 11.53
N THR A 67 -0.44 -6.43 12.14
CA THR A 67 0.09 -5.29 11.39
C THR A 67 1.51 -4.96 11.81
N ILE A 68 2.32 -4.48 10.86
CA ILE A 68 3.71 -4.06 11.09
C ILE A 68 3.86 -2.61 10.68
N GLN A 69 4.25 -1.75 11.62
CA GLN A 69 4.55 -0.36 11.32
C GLN A 69 5.87 -0.25 10.55
N MET A 70 5.84 0.47 9.44
CA MET A 70 6.94 0.70 8.51
C MET A 70 7.11 2.20 8.23
N VAL A 71 7.99 2.56 7.29
CA VAL A 71 8.10 3.92 6.75
C VAL A 71 6.79 4.32 6.09
N ASP A 72 6.25 5.49 6.43
CA ASP A 72 5.17 6.06 5.63
C ASP A 72 5.77 6.76 4.40
N THR A 73 5.33 6.35 3.24
CA THR A 73 5.85 6.85 1.96
C THR A 73 4.87 7.75 1.20
N TYR A 74 3.77 8.16 1.85
CA TYR A 74 2.79 9.02 1.23
C TYR A 74 3.21 10.48 1.29
N LEU A 75 4.01 10.91 0.32
CA LEU A 75 4.64 12.23 0.23
C LEU A 75 3.71 13.44 0.44
N PRO A 76 2.42 13.41 0.08
CA PRO A 76 1.55 14.56 0.34
C PRO A 76 1.35 14.91 1.81
N TYR A 77 1.59 13.95 2.73
CA TYR A 77 1.39 14.17 4.17
C TYR A 77 2.63 13.92 5.02
N PHE A 78 3.58 13.12 4.55
CA PHE A 78 4.71 12.68 5.35
C PHE A 78 6.03 13.16 4.77
N ASP A 79 6.82 13.84 5.59
CA ASP A 79 8.17 14.28 5.27
C ASP A 79 9.13 13.09 5.33
N MET A 80 9.81 12.78 4.23
CA MET A 80 10.66 11.59 4.13
C MET A 80 11.90 11.65 5.03
N GLU A 81 12.44 12.83 5.29
CA GLU A 81 13.61 12.96 6.17
C GLU A 81 13.22 12.62 7.62
N ARG A 82 12.09 13.15 8.07
CA ARG A 82 11.53 12.85 9.40
C ARG A 82 11.13 11.39 9.51
N GLU A 83 10.46 10.84 8.50
CA GLU A 83 10.07 9.43 8.48
C GLU A 83 11.27 8.50 8.58
N LEU A 84 12.36 8.78 7.85
CA LEU A 84 13.56 7.95 7.87
C LEU A 84 14.40 8.12 9.15
N ALA A 85 14.25 9.23 9.86
CA ALA A 85 14.88 9.47 11.15
C ALA A 85 14.09 8.85 12.32
N ASP A 86 12.87 8.37 12.11
CA ASP A 86 12.01 7.86 13.18
C ASP A 86 12.59 6.58 13.82
N PRO A 87 12.79 6.55 15.15
CA PRO A 87 13.29 5.37 15.87
C PRO A 87 12.43 4.11 15.69
N LYS A 88 11.15 4.25 15.28
CA LYS A 88 10.27 3.10 14.98
C LYS A 88 10.88 2.14 13.97
N LEU A 89 11.70 2.66 13.03
CA LEU A 89 12.30 1.85 11.96
C LEU A 89 13.33 0.85 12.49
N GLN A 90 13.99 1.14 13.62
CA GLN A 90 14.96 0.25 14.25
C GLN A 90 14.31 -1.04 14.76
N ARG A 91 13.01 -1.02 15.03
CA ARG A 91 12.25 -2.16 15.52
C ARG A 91 11.60 -3.01 14.43
N ILE A 92 11.71 -2.61 13.16
CA ILE A 92 11.11 -3.36 12.06
C ILE A 92 11.63 -4.80 11.98
N PRO A 93 12.94 -5.10 12.04
CA PRO A 93 13.44 -6.48 12.00
C PRO A 93 12.89 -7.34 13.13
N GLU A 94 12.82 -6.82 14.35
CA GLU A 94 12.26 -7.51 15.52
C GLU A 94 10.78 -7.84 15.30
N ARG A 95 9.98 -6.86 14.86
CA ARG A 95 8.55 -7.04 14.58
C ARG A 95 8.30 -8.07 13.48
N VAL A 96 9.08 -8.01 12.40
CA VAL A 96 9.00 -9.00 11.32
C VAL A 96 9.33 -10.39 11.85
N ALA A 97 10.38 -10.55 12.64
CA ALA A 97 10.75 -11.84 13.23
C ALA A 97 9.65 -12.39 14.14
N THR A 98 9.02 -11.55 14.97
CA THR A 98 7.89 -11.94 15.83
C THR A 98 6.71 -12.44 15.00
N VAL A 99 6.29 -11.68 14.00
CA VAL A 99 5.16 -12.06 13.14
C VAL A 99 5.45 -13.36 12.37
N LEU A 100 6.68 -13.52 11.85
CA LEU A 100 7.08 -14.76 11.18
C LEU A 100 7.07 -15.97 12.12
N ALA A 101 7.51 -15.81 13.37
CA ALA A 101 7.47 -16.88 14.37
C ALA A 101 6.02 -17.30 14.65
N SER A 102 5.11 -16.36 14.86
CA SER A 102 3.69 -16.63 15.08
C SER A 102 3.05 -17.37 13.89
N ILE A 103 3.32 -16.94 12.66
CA ILE A 103 2.80 -17.60 11.46
C ILE A 103 3.37 -19.03 11.33
N ASN A 104 4.69 -19.22 11.50
CA ASN A 104 5.33 -20.52 11.44
C ASN A 104 4.80 -21.50 12.49
N ASN A 105 4.39 -20.99 13.65
CA ASN A 105 3.75 -21.77 14.71
C ASN A 105 2.26 -21.97 14.49
N ARG A 106 1.68 -21.46 13.40
CA ARG A 106 0.25 -21.47 13.09
C ARG A 106 -0.61 -20.95 14.24
N GLU A 107 -0.18 -19.85 14.86
CA GLU A 107 -0.93 -19.25 15.96
C GLU A 107 -2.28 -18.71 15.48
N ASN A 108 -3.32 -18.84 16.30
CA ASN A 108 -4.61 -18.20 16.09
C ASN A 108 -4.61 -16.88 16.83
N TYR A 109 -4.52 -15.79 16.09
CA TYR A 109 -4.47 -14.44 16.65
C TYR A 109 -5.06 -13.42 15.68
N ILE A 110 -6.06 -12.69 16.11
CA ILE A 110 -6.59 -11.51 15.41
C ILE A 110 -6.24 -10.29 16.26
N GLN A 111 -5.46 -9.38 15.67
CA GLN A 111 -5.09 -8.14 16.37
C GLN A 111 -6.34 -7.37 16.78
N GLU A 112 -6.40 -7.01 18.05
CA GLU A 112 -7.52 -6.25 18.62
C GLU A 112 -7.61 -4.84 18.01
N VAL A 113 -8.83 -4.40 17.74
CA VAL A 113 -9.16 -3.03 17.34
C VAL A 113 -9.83 -2.35 18.52
N THR A 114 -9.19 -1.30 19.03
CA THR A 114 -9.68 -0.55 20.18
C THR A 114 -10.78 0.43 19.79
N GLU A 115 -11.52 0.94 20.77
CA GLU A 115 -12.48 2.03 20.55
C GLU A 115 -11.79 3.30 20.05
N GLN A 116 -10.58 3.57 20.50
CA GLN A 116 -9.76 4.69 20.00
C GLN A 116 -9.43 4.53 18.52
N ASP A 117 -9.12 3.33 18.06
CA ASP A 117 -8.87 3.06 16.64
C ASP A 117 -10.10 3.34 15.79
N ARG A 118 -11.29 2.94 16.25
CA ARG A 118 -12.54 3.23 15.57
C ARG A 118 -12.84 4.73 15.54
N MET A 119 -12.60 5.45 16.64
CA MET A 119 -12.78 6.90 16.68
C MET A 119 -11.84 7.63 15.71
N ILE A 120 -10.57 7.21 15.61
CA ILE A 120 -9.60 7.78 14.66
C ILE A 120 -10.09 7.53 13.23
N CYS A 121 -10.52 6.32 12.93
CA CYS A 121 -11.05 5.94 11.62
C CYS A 121 -12.28 6.77 11.24
N ASP A 122 -13.26 6.86 12.14
CA ASP A 122 -14.50 7.61 11.92
C ASP A 122 -14.23 9.10 11.72
N GLY A 123 -13.36 9.69 12.55
CA GLY A 123 -12.94 11.08 12.42
C GLY A 123 -12.29 11.38 11.07
N TYR A 124 -11.40 10.51 10.62
CA TYR A 124 -10.76 10.64 9.31
C TYR A 124 -11.77 10.62 8.16
N TYR A 125 -12.66 9.64 8.13
CA TYR A 125 -13.64 9.52 7.06
C TYR A 125 -14.69 10.64 7.10
N HIS A 126 -15.05 11.11 8.28
CA HIS A 126 -15.92 12.27 8.43
C HIS A 126 -15.29 13.55 7.86
N MET A 127 -14.03 13.80 8.18
CA MET A 127 -13.30 14.98 7.71
C MET A 127 -12.95 14.93 6.22
N SER A 128 -12.53 13.74 5.73
CA SER A 128 -12.06 13.60 4.36
C SER A 128 -13.18 13.46 3.34
N GLY A 129 -14.37 13.04 3.76
CA GLY A 129 -15.49 12.74 2.87
C GLY A 129 -15.24 11.59 1.88
N ARG A 130 -14.22 10.76 2.13
CA ARG A 130 -13.85 9.63 1.25
C ARG A 130 -14.81 8.47 1.39
N ASP A 131 -14.95 7.71 0.31
CA ASP A 131 -15.64 6.41 0.35
C ASP A 131 -14.87 5.44 1.26
N ARG A 132 -15.54 4.86 2.26
CA ARG A 132 -14.94 3.92 3.20
C ARG A 132 -14.52 2.59 2.57
N GLN A 133 -15.10 2.21 1.46
CA GLN A 133 -14.79 0.94 0.81
C GLN A 133 -13.62 1.07 -0.19
N ARG A 134 -13.52 2.21 -0.86
CA ARG A 134 -12.49 2.47 -1.88
C ARG A 134 -11.84 3.85 -1.70
N PRO A 135 -11.26 4.15 -0.53
CA PRO A 135 -10.85 5.51 -0.15
C PRO A 135 -9.72 6.08 -1.00
N THR A 136 -8.92 5.22 -1.64
CA THR A 136 -7.73 5.62 -2.42
C THR A 136 -7.97 5.56 -3.93
N VAL A 137 -9.01 4.88 -4.40
CA VAL A 137 -9.21 4.69 -5.84
C VAL A 137 -9.66 5.99 -6.51
N THR A 138 -8.93 6.37 -7.55
CA THR A 138 -9.20 7.55 -8.35
C THR A 138 -8.66 7.39 -9.76
N ARG A 139 -8.66 8.43 -10.57
CA ARG A 139 -8.04 8.47 -11.88
C ARG A 139 -6.58 8.92 -11.77
N SER A 140 -5.65 8.19 -12.38
CA SER A 140 -4.22 8.45 -12.30
C SER A 140 -3.83 9.85 -12.79
N GLU A 141 -4.45 10.34 -13.84
CA GLU A 141 -4.24 11.68 -14.40
C GLU A 141 -4.69 12.83 -13.47
N LYS A 142 -5.39 12.52 -12.37
CA LYS A 142 -5.75 13.49 -11.32
C LYS A 142 -4.77 13.52 -10.14
N ILE A 143 -3.84 12.55 -10.10
CA ILE A 143 -2.90 12.38 -8.99
C ILE A 143 -1.47 12.62 -9.40
N VAL A 144 -1.07 12.11 -10.59
CA VAL A 144 0.32 12.10 -11.03
C VAL A 144 0.44 12.47 -12.52
N PHE A 145 1.57 13.06 -12.87
CA PHE A 145 1.93 13.36 -14.26
C PHE A 145 3.43 13.23 -14.47
N ALA A 146 3.85 13.02 -15.72
CA ALA A 146 5.26 13.08 -16.09
C ALA A 146 5.65 14.50 -16.50
N THR A 147 6.79 14.97 -15.99
CA THR A 147 7.40 16.27 -16.38
C THR A 147 8.25 16.12 -17.65
N ASP A 148 8.73 17.24 -18.19
CA ASP A 148 9.61 17.25 -19.37
C ASP A 148 10.95 16.52 -19.17
N ASP A 149 11.34 16.22 -17.91
CA ASP A 149 12.51 15.39 -17.62
C ASP A 149 12.29 13.89 -17.91
N CYS A 150 11.09 13.50 -18.33
CA CYS A 150 10.76 12.12 -18.67
C CYS A 150 11.56 11.64 -19.90
N ILE A 151 12.26 10.52 -19.74
CA ILE A 151 13.05 9.90 -20.80
C ILE A 151 12.36 8.68 -21.44
N GLY A 152 11.09 8.44 -21.15
CA GLY A 152 10.33 7.33 -21.71
C GLY A 152 10.83 5.93 -21.32
N CYS A 153 11.55 5.77 -20.21
CA CYS A 153 12.17 4.50 -19.82
C CYS A 153 11.19 3.39 -19.42
N GLY A 154 9.91 3.69 -19.22
CA GLY A 154 8.84 2.72 -18.93
C GLY A 154 8.82 2.17 -17.49
N VAL A 155 9.69 2.57 -16.58
CA VAL A 155 9.68 2.07 -15.18
C VAL A 155 8.30 2.26 -14.53
N CYS A 156 7.64 3.40 -14.75
CA CYS A 156 6.30 3.66 -14.22
C CYS A 156 5.25 2.65 -14.72
N THR A 157 5.38 2.13 -15.93
CA THR A 157 4.48 1.10 -16.48
C THR A 157 4.69 -0.25 -15.78
N LEU A 158 5.92 -0.55 -15.38
CA LEU A 158 6.29 -1.82 -14.75
C LEU A 158 5.91 -1.87 -13.27
N VAL A 159 5.99 -0.74 -12.56
CA VAL A 159 5.68 -0.70 -11.11
C VAL A 159 4.21 -0.44 -10.81
N CYS A 160 3.39 -0.03 -11.79
CA CYS A 160 1.99 0.29 -11.57
C CYS A 160 1.13 -0.98 -11.48
N PRO A 161 0.48 -1.27 -10.34
CA PRO A 161 -0.34 -2.47 -10.22
C PRO A 161 -1.60 -2.45 -11.09
N HIS A 162 -2.12 -1.26 -11.41
CA HIS A 162 -3.26 -1.07 -12.32
C HIS A 162 -2.89 -1.01 -13.80
N GLY A 163 -1.60 -0.86 -14.14
CA GLY A 163 -1.17 -0.68 -15.53
C GLY A 163 -1.62 0.65 -16.14
N SER A 164 -1.73 1.69 -15.32
CA SER A 164 -2.29 3.01 -15.70
C SER A 164 -1.27 3.94 -16.36
N TRP A 165 -0.13 3.43 -16.77
CA TRP A 165 0.88 4.19 -17.48
C TRP A 165 1.15 3.61 -18.86
N LYS A 166 1.37 4.48 -19.83
CA LYS A 166 1.85 4.13 -21.18
C LYS A 166 2.99 5.05 -21.57
N VAL A 167 3.93 4.55 -22.39
CA VAL A 167 4.94 5.40 -23.05
C VAL A 167 4.44 5.68 -24.46
N ILE A 168 4.25 6.95 -24.78
CA ILE A 168 3.79 7.45 -26.07
C ILE A 168 4.82 8.47 -26.56
N ASP A 169 5.38 8.28 -27.75
CA ASP A 169 6.38 9.16 -28.36
C ASP A 169 7.55 9.51 -27.42
N GLY A 170 8.03 8.51 -26.66
CA GLY A 170 9.14 8.68 -25.72
C GLY A 170 8.79 9.38 -24.40
N HIS A 171 7.50 9.64 -24.12
CA HIS A 171 7.03 10.28 -22.91
C HIS A 171 6.00 9.41 -22.18
N SER A 172 6.02 9.40 -20.84
CA SER A 172 5.08 8.62 -20.01
C SER A 172 3.79 9.38 -19.80
N VAL A 173 2.66 8.72 -20.08
CA VAL A 173 1.31 9.28 -19.93
C VAL A 173 0.51 8.43 -18.93
N ALA A 174 -0.05 9.07 -17.91
CA ALA A 174 -0.94 8.44 -16.95
C ALA A 174 -2.38 8.44 -17.47
N ASN A 175 -3.03 7.28 -17.49
CA ASN A 175 -4.45 7.15 -17.82
C ASN A 175 -4.98 5.81 -17.30
N GLY A 176 -5.91 5.86 -16.37
CA GLY A 176 -6.53 4.66 -15.80
C GLY A 176 -6.81 4.79 -14.29
N GLU A 177 -7.21 3.70 -13.68
CA GLU A 177 -7.41 3.66 -12.23
C GLU A 177 -6.09 3.76 -11.46
N CYS A 178 -6.12 4.35 -10.28
CA CYS A 178 -4.96 4.59 -9.43
C CYS A 178 -5.29 4.31 -7.97
N GLU A 179 -4.48 3.50 -7.31
CA GLU A 179 -4.52 3.27 -5.86
C GLU A 179 -3.87 4.40 -5.04
N ASN A 180 -3.37 5.42 -5.69
CA ASN A 180 -2.63 6.50 -5.02
C ASN A 180 -1.41 6.02 -4.20
N CYS A 181 -0.79 4.93 -4.64
CA CYS A 181 0.31 4.26 -3.92
C CYS A 181 1.69 4.90 -4.15
N LEU A 182 1.79 5.85 -5.06
CA LEU A 182 3.02 6.58 -5.42
C LEU A 182 4.20 5.70 -5.89
N ALA A 183 4.00 4.41 -6.20
CA ALA A 183 5.07 3.53 -6.67
C ALA A 183 5.78 4.09 -7.91
N CYS A 184 5.04 4.67 -8.85
CA CYS A 184 5.61 5.34 -10.04
C CYS A 184 6.47 6.55 -9.67
N VAL A 185 6.06 7.34 -8.67
CA VAL A 185 6.80 8.51 -8.18
C VAL A 185 8.13 8.07 -7.55
N HIS A 186 8.08 7.11 -6.63
CA HIS A 186 9.26 6.64 -5.89
C HIS A 186 10.28 5.91 -6.76
N ASN A 187 9.84 5.23 -7.81
CA ASN A 187 10.72 4.41 -8.65
C ASN A 187 11.17 5.11 -9.96
N CYS A 188 10.74 6.31 -10.24
CA CYS A 188 11.21 7.05 -11.42
C CYS A 188 12.71 7.38 -11.30
N PRO A 189 13.59 6.88 -12.20
CA PRO A 189 15.03 7.10 -12.10
C PRO A 189 15.43 8.56 -12.35
N LYS A 190 14.59 9.30 -13.06
CA LYS A 190 14.79 10.74 -13.36
C LYS A 190 13.99 11.64 -12.43
N LYS A 191 13.26 11.09 -11.45
CA LYS A 191 12.31 11.83 -10.61
C LYS A 191 11.28 12.65 -11.42
N ALA A 192 11.04 12.24 -12.65
CA ALA A 192 10.18 12.93 -13.62
C ALA A 192 8.69 12.69 -13.39
N ILE A 193 8.28 11.82 -12.46
CA ILE A 193 6.88 11.69 -12.09
C ILE A 193 6.61 12.57 -10.88
N SER A 194 5.73 13.55 -11.06
CA SER A 194 5.29 14.49 -10.03
C SER A 194 3.87 14.21 -9.58
N ILE A 195 3.56 14.60 -8.35
CA ILE A 195 2.23 14.53 -7.77
C ILE A 195 1.52 15.85 -8.08
N ILE A 196 0.26 15.78 -8.52
CA ILE A 196 -0.58 16.97 -8.68
C ILE A 196 -0.85 17.54 -7.29
N PRO A 197 -0.53 18.82 -7.04
CA PRO A 197 -0.75 19.43 -5.74
C PRO A 197 -2.23 19.37 -5.35
N THR A 198 -2.48 18.82 -4.16
CA THR A 198 -3.79 18.90 -3.50
C THR A 198 -3.56 19.58 -2.15
N PRO A 199 -4.39 20.52 -1.72
CA PRO A 199 -4.22 21.15 -0.39
C PRO A 199 -4.36 20.12 0.75
N PRO A 200 -3.49 20.22 1.81
CA PRO A 200 -2.34 21.10 1.92
C PRO A 200 -1.22 20.68 0.96
N GLU A 201 -0.60 21.64 0.30
CA GLU A 201 0.53 21.36 -0.59
C GLU A 201 1.72 20.84 0.21
N PRO A 202 2.41 19.76 -0.25
CA PRO A 202 3.63 19.29 0.38
C PRO A 202 4.71 20.36 0.29
N GLU A 203 5.57 20.44 1.29
CA GLU A 203 6.77 21.28 1.25
C GLU A 203 7.61 20.95 0.00
N GLU A 204 8.28 21.94 -0.58
CA GLU A 204 9.05 21.77 -1.82
C GLU A 204 10.12 20.68 -1.70
N ALA A 205 10.76 20.59 -0.54
CA ALA A 205 11.74 19.53 -0.25
C ALA A 205 11.13 18.13 -0.37
N ASN A 206 9.89 17.95 0.07
CA ASN A 206 9.21 16.66 0.02
C ASN A 206 8.72 16.29 -1.39
N ARG A 207 8.44 17.29 -2.25
CA ARG A 207 8.09 17.04 -3.67
C ARG A 207 9.20 16.31 -4.43
N ASN A 208 10.46 16.55 -4.06
CA ASN A 208 11.64 15.93 -4.66
C ASN A 208 12.12 14.67 -3.92
N ALA A 209 11.55 14.39 -2.74
CA ALA A 209 11.89 13.20 -1.99
C ALA A 209 11.46 11.93 -2.75
N ARG A 210 12.26 10.88 -2.60
CA ARG A 210 11.97 9.55 -3.14
C ARG A 210 12.46 8.52 -2.14
N TYR A 211 11.69 7.47 -1.97
CA TYR A 211 12.07 6.37 -1.11
C TYR A 211 12.04 5.05 -1.89
N ARG A 212 13.07 4.27 -1.74
CA ARG A 212 13.13 2.88 -2.17
C ARG A 212 13.62 2.05 -1.00
N ASN A 213 12.96 0.94 -0.74
CA ASN A 213 13.47 0.00 0.25
C ASN A 213 14.83 -0.53 -0.23
N PRO A 214 15.91 -0.36 0.56
CA PRO A 214 17.26 -0.79 0.14
C PRO A 214 17.39 -2.30 -0.05
N ASN A 215 16.47 -3.08 0.54
CA ASN A 215 16.48 -4.54 0.47
C ASN A 215 15.62 -5.11 -0.66
N VAL A 216 15.00 -4.27 -1.50
CA VAL A 216 14.14 -4.70 -2.61
C VAL A 216 14.61 -4.06 -3.91
N SER A 217 15.07 -4.89 -4.83
CA SER A 217 15.46 -4.43 -6.17
C SER A 217 14.24 -4.06 -7.03
N LEU A 218 14.46 -3.22 -8.04
CA LEU A 218 13.42 -2.88 -9.01
C LEU A 218 12.91 -4.13 -9.75
N ALA A 219 13.79 -5.09 -10.04
CA ALA A 219 13.43 -6.34 -10.71
C ALA A 219 12.48 -7.18 -9.86
N GLU A 220 12.70 -7.27 -8.55
CA GLU A 220 11.77 -7.95 -7.63
C GLU A 220 10.44 -7.24 -7.53
N LEU A 221 10.45 -5.90 -7.45
CA LEU A 221 9.22 -5.09 -7.37
C LEU A 221 8.36 -5.21 -8.63
N THR A 222 8.97 -5.33 -9.80
CA THR A 222 8.25 -5.38 -11.09
C THR A 222 7.84 -6.78 -11.52
N ARG A 223 8.44 -7.83 -10.97
CA ARG A 223 8.17 -9.22 -11.33
C ARG A 223 6.69 -9.63 -11.26
N PRO A 224 5.90 -9.25 -10.25
CA PRO A 224 4.47 -9.58 -10.22
C PRO A 224 3.68 -8.99 -11.38
N ASN A 225 4.06 -7.81 -11.87
CA ASN A 225 3.37 -7.14 -12.96
C ASN A 225 3.75 -7.69 -14.35
N SER A 226 4.87 -8.39 -14.47
CA SER A 226 5.30 -9.02 -15.73
C SER A 226 4.64 -10.38 -15.99
N GLN A 227 3.80 -10.86 -15.09
CA GLN A 227 3.05 -12.11 -15.23
C GLN A 227 1.65 -11.91 -15.85
N LYS A 228 1.36 -10.73 -16.38
CA LYS A 228 0.09 -10.36 -17.03
C LYS A 228 0.03 -10.85 -18.48
#